data_c075e148adbc64384c95b078d4dfd434
#
_entry.id   c075e148adbc64384c95b078d4dfd434
#
_cell.length_a   1.000
_cell.length_b   1.000
_cell.length_c   1.000
_cell.angle_alpha   90.00
_cell.angle_beta   90.00
_cell.angle_gamma   90.00
#
_symmetry.space_group_name_H-M   'P 1'
#
loop_
_entity.id
_entity.type
_entity.pdbx_description
1 polymer ?
#
loop_
_entity_poly.entity_id
_entity_poly.type
_entity_poly.pdbx_seq_one_letter_code
_entity_poly.pdbx_strand_id
1 'polypeptide(L)'
;MSYLCSQIIIYDLEMKTYQQLWQSITPLYEAGEAQAIVRTVLDVKYGMTLTDIICGKVNELSADEERKLEEIIRRLQKGEPVQYVLGEADFAGRTFHVEPGVLIPRPETAELCEWIKKDATENKGITEGEKEENTTRILDICTGSGCI
;
A
#
# COMPACT_ATOMS: atom_id res chain seq x y z
N MET A 1 4.71 -20.48 -44.56
CA MET A 1 5.50 -19.68 -43.61
C MET A 1 4.60 -18.82 -42.72
N SER A 2 3.48 -19.37 -42.18
CA SER A 2 2.52 -18.60 -41.42
C SER A 2 2.13 -19.23 -40.05
N TYR A 3 2.80 -20.30 -39.63
CA TYR A 3 2.48 -21.00 -38.37
C TYR A 3 3.40 -20.63 -37.20
N LEU A 4 4.51 -19.94 -37.43
CA LEU A 4 5.46 -19.55 -36.38
C LEU A 4 5.07 -18.27 -35.64
N CYS A 5 4.26 -17.41 -36.26
CA CYS A 5 3.84 -16.15 -35.65
C CYS A 5 2.70 -16.33 -34.64
N SER A 6 1.89 -17.39 -34.79
CA SER A 6 0.77 -17.68 -33.87
C SER A 6 1.22 -18.35 -32.56
N GLN A 7 2.35 -19.04 -32.55
CA GLN A 7 2.86 -19.70 -31.34
C GLN A 7 3.61 -18.75 -30.41
N ILE A 8 4.17 -17.65 -30.90
CA ILE A 8 4.87 -16.67 -30.04
C ILE A 8 3.88 -15.82 -29.25
N ILE A 9 2.66 -15.62 -29.75
CA ILE A 9 1.61 -14.85 -29.06
C ILE A 9 0.92 -15.69 -27.95
N ILE A 10 0.97 -17.02 -28.05
CA ILE A 10 0.32 -17.91 -27.06
C ILE A 10 1.22 -18.14 -25.83
N TYR A 11 2.53 -17.95 -25.94
CA TYR A 11 3.46 -18.13 -24.81
C TYR A 11 3.50 -16.96 -23.82
N ASP A 12 2.89 -15.82 -24.15
CA ASP A 12 2.88 -14.63 -23.28
C ASP A 12 1.61 -14.52 -22.40
N LEU A 13 0.74 -15.53 -22.46
CA LEU A 13 -0.49 -15.62 -21.66
C LEU A 13 -0.42 -16.76 -20.62
N GLU A 14 0.76 -17.14 -20.16
CA GLU A 14 0.87 -18.00 -18.99
C GLU A 14 0.63 -17.16 -17.75
N MET A 15 -0.54 -17.38 -17.12
CA MET A 15 -0.92 -16.80 -15.84
C MET A 15 0.25 -16.89 -14.86
N LYS A 16 0.79 -15.73 -14.48
CA LYS A 16 1.93 -15.65 -13.58
C LYS A 16 1.47 -16.07 -12.19
N THR A 17 1.97 -17.17 -11.70
CA THR A 17 1.74 -17.59 -10.31
C THR A 17 2.26 -16.53 -9.34
N TYR A 18 1.74 -16.48 -8.10
CA TYR A 18 2.26 -15.60 -7.06
C TYR A 18 3.79 -15.61 -6.96
N GLN A 19 4.40 -16.81 -7.12
CA GLN A 19 5.85 -16.97 -7.08
C GLN A 19 6.54 -16.20 -8.22
N GLN A 20 6.03 -16.28 -9.42
CA GLN A 20 6.59 -15.56 -10.58
C GLN A 20 6.43 -14.04 -10.44
N LEU A 21 5.32 -13.58 -9.86
CA LEU A 21 5.07 -12.15 -9.63
C LEU A 21 6.13 -11.55 -8.71
N TRP A 22 6.34 -12.10 -7.50
CA TRP A 22 7.32 -11.52 -6.58
C TRP A 22 8.77 -11.75 -7.04
N GLN A 23 9.09 -12.87 -7.70
CA GLN A 23 10.41 -13.09 -8.29
C GLN A 23 10.74 -12.05 -9.37
N SER A 24 9.75 -11.54 -10.09
CA SER A 24 9.97 -10.55 -11.15
C SER A 24 10.41 -9.17 -10.63
N ILE A 25 10.22 -8.89 -9.34
CA ILE A 25 10.63 -7.63 -8.70
C ILE A 25 11.87 -7.80 -7.79
N THR A 26 12.38 -9.01 -7.57
CA THR A 26 13.59 -9.27 -6.75
C THR A 26 14.87 -8.56 -7.22
N PRO A 27 15.04 -8.12 -8.47
CA PRO A 27 16.19 -7.28 -8.82
C PRO A 27 16.29 -5.96 -8.05
N LEU A 28 15.17 -5.47 -7.50
CA LEU A 28 15.11 -4.21 -6.74
C LEU A 28 14.80 -4.40 -5.25
N TYR A 29 14.18 -5.54 -4.87
CA TYR A 29 13.70 -5.80 -3.52
C TYR A 29 14.24 -7.13 -3.03
N GLU A 30 14.56 -7.24 -1.75
CA GLU A 30 14.86 -8.54 -1.14
C GLU A 30 13.65 -9.49 -1.23
N ALA A 31 13.91 -10.80 -1.26
CA ALA A 31 12.85 -11.80 -1.47
C ALA A 31 11.67 -11.67 -0.49
N GLY A 32 11.96 -11.41 0.79
CA GLY A 32 10.92 -11.21 1.80
C GLY A 32 10.10 -9.94 1.57
N GLU A 33 10.76 -8.85 1.19
CA GLU A 33 10.12 -7.58 0.85
C GLU A 33 9.28 -7.72 -0.43
N ALA A 34 9.81 -8.33 -1.49
CA ALA A 34 9.11 -8.60 -2.73
C ALA A 34 7.82 -9.40 -2.51
N GLN A 35 7.88 -10.43 -1.66
CA GLN A 35 6.70 -11.21 -1.27
C GLN A 35 5.66 -10.37 -0.52
N ALA A 36 6.11 -9.52 0.41
CA ALA A 36 5.21 -8.64 1.15
C ALA A 36 4.53 -7.62 0.23
N ILE A 37 5.29 -6.99 -0.68
CA ILE A 37 4.77 -6.03 -1.65
C ILE A 37 3.69 -6.67 -2.52
N VAL A 38 3.97 -7.81 -3.15
CA VAL A 38 2.99 -8.48 -4.04
C VAL A 38 1.77 -8.93 -3.26
N ARG A 39 1.94 -9.42 -2.02
CA ARG A 39 0.81 -9.77 -1.16
C ARG A 39 -0.07 -8.55 -0.86
N THR A 40 0.52 -7.41 -0.52
CA THR A 40 -0.22 -6.17 -0.29
C THR A 40 -0.99 -5.73 -1.54
N VAL A 41 -0.40 -5.83 -2.72
CA VAL A 41 -1.09 -5.55 -3.98
C VAL A 41 -2.30 -6.45 -4.18
N LEU A 42 -2.15 -7.76 -3.96
CA LEU A 42 -3.23 -8.73 -4.14
C LEU A 42 -4.35 -8.55 -3.11
N ASP A 43 -4.00 -8.20 -1.87
CA ASP A 43 -4.97 -7.89 -0.81
C ASP A 43 -5.76 -6.61 -1.14
N VAL A 44 -5.07 -5.49 -1.35
CA VAL A 44 -5.67 -4.16 -1.56
C VAL A 44 -6.50 -4.09 -2.86
N LYS A 45 -5.98 -4.64 -3.97
CA LYS A 45 -6.66 -4.50 -5.28
C LYS A 45 -7.66 -5.59 -5.58
N TYR A 46 -7.49 -6.79 -5.02
CA TYR A 46 -8.29 -7.96 -5.35
C TYR A 46 -8.95 -8.61 -4.13
N GLY A 47 -8.71 -8.08 -2.92
CA GLY A 47 -9.27 -8.62 -1.68
C GLY A 47 -8.83 -10.04 -1.36
N MET A 48 -7.63 -10.43 -1.83
CA MET A 48 -7.11 -11.79 -1.66
C MET A 48 -6.42 -11.94 -0.32
N THR A 49 -6.93 -12.82 0.51
CA THR A 49 -6.26 -13.24 1.74
C THR A 49 -5.00 -14.07 1.43
N LEU A 50 -4.11 -14.23 2.41
CA LEU A 50 -2.95 -15.12 2.27
C LEU A 50 -3.38 -16.55 1.89
N THR A 51 -4.49 -17.03 2.43
CA THR A 51 -5.05 -18.36 2.10
C THR A 51 -5.47 -18.43 0.63
N ASP A 52 -6.14 -17.40 0.11
CA ASP A 52 -6.53 -17.33 -1.30
C ASP A 52 -5.32 -17.39 -2.23
N ILE A 53 -4.26 -16.67 -1.87
CA ILE A 53 -3.01 -16.63 -2.64
C ILE A 53 -2.34 -18.01 -2.65
N ILE A 54 -2.27 -18.70 -1.51
CA ILE A 54 -1.68 -20.05 -1.40
C ILE A 54 -2.52 -21.07 -2.17
N CYS A 55 -3.86 -20.93 -2.15
CA CYS A 55 -4.76 -21.78 -2.92
C CYS A 55 -4.73 -21.51 -4.43
N GLY A 56 -3.96 -20.52 -4.89
CA GLY A 56 -3.79 -20.25 -6.32
C GLY A 56 -4.90 -19.39 -6.94
N LYS A 57 -5.70 -18.68 -6.13
CA LYS A 57 -6.78 -17.80 -6.62
C LYS A 57 -6.29 -16.71 -7.57
N VAL A 58 -4.99 -16.38 -7.52
CA VAL A 58 -4.36 -15.47 -8.49
C VAL A 58 -4.56 -15.96 -9.94
N ASN A 59 -4.66 -17.27 -10.15
CA ASN A 59 -4.88 -17.86 -11.46
C ASN A 59 -6.35 -17.82 -11.93
N GLU A 60 -7.25 -17.30 -11.10
CA GLU A 60 -8.68 -17.17 -11.41
C GLU A 60 -9.05 -15.73 -11.82
N LEU A 61 -8.07 -14.82 -11.88
CA LEU A 61 -8.26 -13.45 -12.31
C LEU A 61 -8.77 -13.40 -13.76
N SER A 62 -9.67 -12.48 -14.03
CA SER A 62 -10.11 -12.20 -15.40
C SER A 62 -8.98 -11.56 -16.22
N ALA A 63 -9.03 -11.67 -17.54
CA ALA A 63 -8.03 -11.10 -18.44
C ALA A 63 -7.84 -9.58 -18.27
N ASP A 64 -8.86 -8.85 -17.81
CA ASP A 64 -8.76 -7.42 -17.49
C ASP A 64 -8.02 -7.17 -16.19
N GLU A 65 -8.26 -8.00 -15.18
CA GLU A 65 -7.57 -7.95 -13.89
C GLU A 65 -6.11 -8.34 -14.02
N GLU A 66 -5.80 -9.36 -14.82
CA GLU A 66 -4.42 -9.74 -15.14
C GLU A 66 -3.65 -8.61 -15.79
N ARG A 67 -4.23 -7.94 -16.78
CA ARG A 67 -3.59 -6.78 -17.41
C ARG A 67 -3.33 -5.63 -16.44
N LYS A 68 -4.25 -5.37 -15.51
CA LYS A 68 -4.07 -4.37 -14.45
C LYS A 68 -2.96 -4.78 -13.48
N LEU A 69 -2.93 -6.06 -13.10
CA LEU A 69 -1.87 -6.61 -12.24
C LEU A 69 -0.49 -6.51 -12.93
N GLU A 70 -0.39 -6.83 -14.21
CA GLU A 70 0.86 -6.69 -14.97
C GLU A 70 1.34 -5.24 -15.02
N GLU A 71 0.43 -4.28 -15.20
CA GLU A 71 0.78 -2.85 -15.17
C GLU A 71 1.31 -2.44 -13.78
N ILE A 72 0.68 -2.89 -12.71
CA ILE A 72 1.14 -2.67 -11.33
C ILE A 72 2.56 -3.25 -11.15
N ILE A 73 2.77 -4.51 -11.53
CA ILE A 73 4.10 -5.15 -11.42
C ILE A 73 5.15 -4.38 -12.24
N ARG A 74 4.82 -3.90 -13.43
CA ARG A 74 5.73 -3.11 -14.26
C ARG A 74 6.12 -1.78 -13.61
N ARG A 75 5.22 -1.13 -12.88
CA ARG A 75 5.52 0.08 -12.10
C ARG A 75 6.46 -0.23 -10.94
N LEU A 76 6.21 -1.32 -10.22
CA LEU A 76 7.09 -1.80 -9.14
C LEU A 76 8.49 -2.16 -9.65
N GLN A 77 8.62 -2.78 -10.83
CA GLN A 77 9.91 -3.08 -11.47
C GLN A 77 10.71 -1.81 -11.84
N LYS A 78 10.06 -0.66 -11.93
CA LYS A 78 10.73 0.64 -12.11
C LYS A 78 11.12 1.32 -10.80
N GLY A 79 10.88 0.68 -9.66
CA GLY A 79 11.18 1.22 -8.34
C GLY A 79 10.14 2.21 -7.82
N GLU A 80 8.94 2.24 -8.40
CA GLU A 80 7.87 3.08 -7.88
C GLU A 80 7.37 2.53 -6.54
N PRO A 81 7.26 3.36 -5.48
CA PRO A 81 6.75 2.92 -4.19
C PRO A 81 5.36 2.28 -4.30
N VAL A 82 5.16 1.16 -3.62
CA VAL A 82 3.90 0.42 -3.68
C VAL A 82 2.70 1.27 -3.29
N GLN A 83 2.85 2.20 -2.36
CA GLN A 83 1.79 3.13 -1.94
C GLN A 83 1.35 4.04 -3.09
N TYR A 84 2.27 4.55 -3.90
CA TYR A 84 1.92 5.35 -5.09
C TYR A 84 1.29 4.48 -6.19
N VAL A 85 1.75 3.24 -6.33
CA VAL A 85 1.16 2.30 -7.27
C VAL A 85 -0.29 1.97 -6.89
N LEU A 86 -0.55 1.79 -5.59
CA LEU A 86 -1.88 1.52 -5.05
C LEU A 86 -2.75 2.77 -4.94
N GLY A 87 -2.14 3.97 -4.81
CA GLY A 87 -2.83 5.24 -4.58
C GLY A 87 -3.24 5.45 -3.13
N GLU A 88 -2.78 4.60 -2.22
CA GLU A 88 -3.16 4.64 -0.81
C GLU A 88 -2.04 4.16 0.11
N ALA A 89 -2.07 4.64 1.35
CA ALA A 89 -1.16 4.25 2.42
C ALA A 89 -1.91 4.14 3.74
N ASP A 90 -1.66 3.07 4.48
CA ASP A 90 -2.18 2.92 5.83
C ASP A 90 -1.31 3.65 6.83
N PHE A 91 -1.96 4.40 7.74
CA PHE A 91 -1.30 5.14 8.80
C PHE A 91 -2.19 5.23 10.03
N ALA A 92 -1.70 4.81 11.18
CA ALA A 92 -2.41 4.83 12.47
C ALA A 92 -3.84 4.23 12.40
N GLY A 93 -4.03 3.14 11.64
CA GLY A 93 -5.32 2.46 11.46
C GLY A 93 -6.30 3.17 10.53
N ARG A 94 -5.83 4.11 9.73
CA ARG A 94 -6.60 4.80 8.69
C ARG A 94 -5.90 4.68 7.34
N THR A 95 -6.66 4.65 6.27
CA THR A 95 -6.17 4.66 4.89
C THR A 95 -6.20 6.08 4.34
N PHE A 96 -5.07 6.56 3.83
CA PHE A 96 -4.89 7.87 3.24
C PHE A 96 -4.64 7.74 1.74
N HIS A 97 -5.23 8.64 0.95
CA HIS A 97 -4.88 8.75 -0.46
C HIS A 97 -3.48 9.36 -0.61
N VAL A 98 -2.64 8.74 -1.43
CA VAL A 98 -1.29 9.21 -1.74
C VAL A 98 -1.02 9.14 -3.24
N GLU A 99 -0.28 10.13 -3.74
CA GLU A 99 0.12 10.21 -5.14
C GLU A 99 1.55 10.79 -5.24
N PRO A 100 2.23 10.65 -6.38
CA PRO A 100 3.54 11.25 -6.57
C PRO A 100 3.54 12.75 -6.24
N GLY A 101 4.45 13.16 -5.32
CA GLY A 101 4.54 14.52 -4.79
C GLY A 101 3.95 14.69 -3.39
N VAL A 102 3.15 13.74 -2.91
CA VAL A 102 2.67 13.69 -1.52
C VAL A 102 3.59 12.76 -0.73
N LEU A 103 4.09 13.20 0.43
CA LEU A 103 4.93 12.36 1.29
C LEU A 103 4.10 11.16 1.79
N ILE A 104 4.62 9.94 1.56
CA ILE A 104 4.05 8.72 2.12
C ILE A 104 4.19 8.77 3.65
N PRO A 105 3.10 8.65 4.42
CA PRO A 105 3.16 8.66 5.87
C PRO A 105 4.13 7.61 6.41
N ARG A 106 4.95 7.99 7.39
CA ARG A 106 5.92 7.10 8.02
C ARG A 106 5.38 6.50 9.30
N PRO A 107 5.61 5.20 9.57
CA PRO A 107 5.12 4.54 10.80
C PRO A 107 5.57 5.25 12.08
N GLU A 108 6.79 5.79 12.10
CA GLU A 108 7.36 6.52 13.25
C GLU A 108 6.57 7.78 13.59
N THR A 109 5.95 8.39 12.61
CA THR A 109 5.09 9.57 12.83
C THR A 109 3.81 9.22 13.59
N ALA A 110 3.38 7.96 13.57
CA ALA A 110 2.23 7.52 14.37
C ALA A 110 2.51 7.62 15.88
N GLU A 111 3.76 7.39 16.31
CA GLU A 111 4.16 7.56 17.72
C GLU A 111 4.03 9.02 18.15
N LEU A 112 4.39 9.97 17.30
CA LEU A 112 4.18 11.40 17.56
C LEU A 112 2.70 11.73 17.77
N CYS A 113 1.82 11.17 16.93
CA CYS A 113 0.38 11.34 17.09
C CYS A 113 -0.13 10.83 18.44
N GLU A 114 0.39 9.69 18.88
CA GLU A 114 0.03 9.13 20.20
C GLU A 114 0.54 10.00 21.35
N TRP A 115 1.74 10.56 21.25
CA TRP A 115 2.27 11.49 22.25
C TRP A 115 1.41 12.76 22.34
N ILE A 116 1.04 13.35 21.21
CA ILE A 116 0.17 14.52 21.17
C ILE A 116 -1.18 14.23 21.83
N LYS A 117 -1.79 13.08 21.52
CA LYS A 117 -3.05 12.67 22.14
C LYS A 117 -2.91 12.52 23.66
N LYS A 118 -1.80 11.88 24.11
CA LYS A 118 -1.53 11.69 25.54
C LYS A 118 -1.37 13.03 26.25
N ASP A 119 -0.55 13.94 25.73
CA ASP A 119 -0.36 15.30 26.26
C ASP A 119 -1.68 16.06 26.33
N ALA A 120 -2.49 16.01 25.27
CA ALA A 120 -3.78 16.67 25.23
C ALA A 120 -4.78 16.11 26.27
N THR A 121 -4.63 14.85 26.68
CA THR A 121 -5.48 14.23 27.71
C THR A 121 -4.97 14.49 29.12
N GLU A 122 -3.66 14.46 29.35
CA GLU A 122 -3.04 14.66 30.67
C GLU A 122 -3.11 16.12 31.12
N ASN A 123 -2.99 17.09 30.21
CA ASN A 123 -3.05 18.51 30.52
C ASN A 123 -4.48 19.05 30.77
N LYS A 124 -5.51 18.21 30.67
CA LYS A 124 -6.90 18.55 31.06
C LYS A 124 -7.13 18.68 32.57
N GLY A 125 -6.11 18.45 33.38
CA GLY A 125 -6.22 18.26 34.85
C GLY A 125 -5.86 19.46 35.72
N ILE A 126 -5.55 20.65 35.24
CA ILE A 126 -5.09 21.75 36.09
C ILE A 126 -5.78 23.07 35.73
N THR A 127 -7.06 23.13 36.10
CA THR A 127 -7.68 24.40 36.54
C THR A 127 -8.93 24.08 37.35
N GLU A 128 -8.79 24.13 38.68
CA GLU A 128 -9.93 24.25 39.58
C GLU A 128 -10.54 25.64 39.34
N GLY A 129 -11.73 25.70 38.77
CA GLY A 129 -12.56 26.87 38.92
C GLY A 129 -13.40 27.37 37.75
N GLU A 130 -13.19 27.01 36.52
CA GLU A 130 -14.01 27.47 35.40
C GLU A 130 -14.46 26.34 34.50
N LYS A 131 -15.80 26.23 34.29
CA LYS A 131 -16.42 25.37 33.29
C LYS A 131 -16.25 25.99 31.90
N GLU A 132 -15.02 26.17 31.42
CA GLU A 132 -14.80 26.37 29.99
C GLU A 132 -14.63 24.98 29.35
N GLU A 133 -15.35 24.76 28.25
CA GLU A 133 -15.11 23.62 27.36
C GLU A 133 -13.61 23.58 27.00
N ASN A 134 -12.87 22.69 27.65
CA ASN A 134 -11.42 22.56 27.50
C ASN A 134 -11.10 22.04 26.11
N THR A 135 -11.24 22.88 25.08
CA THR A 135 -10.87 22.58 23.71
C THR A 135 -9.39 22.80 23.53
N THR A 136 -8.65 21.69 23.37
CA THR A 136 -7.24 21.73 22.95
C THR A 136 -7.18 22.20 21.50
N ARG A 137 -6.42 23.27 21.23
CA ARG A 137 -6.15 23.73 19.85
C ARG A 137 -4.82 23.18 19.40
N ILE A 138 -4.81 22.51 18.24
CA ILE A 138 -3.61 21.98 17.62
C ILE A 138 -3.42 22.68 16.27
N LEU A 139 -2.20 23.12 15.97
CA LEU A 139 -1.82 23.69 14.69
C LEU A 139 -0.77 22.76 14.06
N ASP A 140 -1.11 22.17 12.93
CA ASP A 140 -0.17 21.43 12.09
C ASP A 140 0.32 22.35 10.96
N ILE A 141 1.64 22.52 10.85
CA ILE A 141 2.29 23.32 9.82
C ILE A 141 3.04 22.38 8.89
N CYS A 142 2.83 22.54 7.58
CA CYS A 142 3.38 21.64 6.57
C CYS A 142 2.76 20.25 6.62
N THR A 143 1.47 20.18 6.79
CA THR A 143 0.68 18.98 7.03
C THR A 143 0.86 17.86 5.96
N GLY A 144 1.35 18.17 4.76
CA GLY A 144 1.61 17.20 3.70
C GLY A 144 0.37 16.42 3.31
N SER A 145 0.34 15.12 3.66
CA SER A 145 -0.82 14.24 3.41
C SER A 145 -2.00 14.48 4.35
N GLY A 146 -1.83 15.31 5.38
CA GLY A 146 -2.84 15.52 6.43
C GLY A 146 -3.00 14.31 7.38
N CYS A 147 -1.98 13.49 7.54
CA CYS A 147 -2.05 12.27 8.35
C CYS A 147 -1.79 12.51 9.85
N ILE A 148 -1.29 13.68 10.25
CA ILE A 148 -1.03 14.06 11.65
C ILE A 148 -2.22 14.74 12.25
#